data_dc816273654ac85b2905332f844dc5c9
#
_entry.id   dc816273654ac85b2905332f844dc5c9
#
_cell.length_a   1.000
_cell.length_b   1.000
_cell.length_c   1.000
_cell.angle_alpha   90.00
_cell.angle_beta   90.00
_cell.angle_gamma   90.00
#
_symmetry.space_group_name_H-M   'P 1'
#
loop_
_entity.id
_entity.type
_entity.pdbx_description
1 polymer ?
#
loop_
_entity_poly.entity_id
_entity_poly.type
_entity_poly.pdbx_seq_one_letter_code
_entity_poly.pdbx_strand_id
1 'polypeptide(L)'
;MGGARMARAIEVKVSAQALERTLRAQLFNGPDGRYYMHGDATTPCSVYGEDPHVTFHEDRVVVQVHTVAKLGKSFGGKCLGISLTTDAVVSVVPDAEEETVGFRDAKMEKVSENKELNFLLEPFLSRKLPAQMKLNAADLIRKLLSQSVASTGYKLTLDSLKMHSMQVNHEALDVDVDAALSID
;
A
#
# COMPACT_ATOMS: atom_id res chain seq x y z
N MET A 1 -13.81 43.30 6.15
CA MET A 1 -14.11 42.30 7.15
C MET A 1 -13.89 40.92 6.52
N GLY A 2 -12.79 40.28 6.83
CA GLY A 2 -12.47 38.94 6.34
C GLY A 2 -13.29 37.92 7.09
N GLY A 3 -14.32 37.38 6.48
CA GLY A 3 -14.98 36.18 7.00
C GLY A 3 -13.98 35.04 7.05
N ALA A 4 -13.64 34.61 8.23
CA ALA A 4 -12.90 33.37 8.42
C ALA A 4 -13.75 32.23 7.81
N ARG A 5 -13.37 31.75 6.64
CA ARG A 5 -13.87 30.47 6.14
C ARG A 5 -13.44 29.43 7.15
N MET A 6 -14.37 28.96 7.98
CA MET A 6 -14.15 27.75 8.75
C MET A 6 -13.92 26.65 7.75
N ALA A 7 -12.66 26.24 7.60
CA ALA A 7 -12.32 25.02 6.88
C ALA A 7 -13.03 23.89 7.62
N ARG A 8 -14.04 23.27 7.02
CA ARG A 8 -14.71 22.13 7.60
C ARG A 8 -13.81 20.90 7.38
N ALA A 9 -13.30 20.36 8.47
CA ALA A 9 -12.61 19.09 8.45
C ALA A 9 -13.59 17.99 8.00
N ILE A 10 -13.22 17.27 6.96
CA ILE A 10 -13.91 16.07 6.50
C ILE A 10 -13.10 14.88 7.00
N GLU A 11 -13.77 13.93 7.63
CA GLU A 11 -13.15 12.67 8.03
C GLU A 11 -13.28 11.66 6.87
N VAL A 12 -12.14 11.10 6.46
CA VAL A 12 -12.08 10.03 5.46
C VAL A 12 -11.56 8.78 6.14
N LYS A 13 -12.30 7.69 6.03
CA LYS A 13 -11.89 6.39 6.54
C LYS A 13 -11.34 5.52 5.43
N VAL A 14 -10.11 5.07 5.59
CA VAL A 14 -9.47 4.16 4.65
C VAL A 14 -9.40 2.76 5.28
N SER A 15 -10.11 1.81 4.68
CA SER A 15 -10.15 0.43 5.18
C SER A 15 -8.88 -0.35 4.86
N ALA A 16 -8.64 -1.42 5.61
CA ALA A 16 -7.55 -2.35 5.32
C ALA A 16 -7.67 -2.93 3.90
N GLN A 17 -8.90 -3.26 3.46
CA GLN A 17 -9.14 -3.75 2.11
C GLN A 17 -8.77 -2.71 1.03
N ALA A 18 -8.98 -1.43 1.28
CA ALA A 18 -8.59 -0.38 0.35
C ALA A 18 -7.07 -0.32 0.18
N LEU A 19 -6.32 -0.46 1.26
CA LEU A 19 -4.86 -0.55 1.22
C LEU A 19 -4.38 -1.84 0.54
N GLU A 20 -5.02 -2.97 0.79
CA GLU A 20 -4.72 -4.22 0.07
C GLU A 20 -4.95 -4.10 -1.43
N ARG A 21 -6.07 -3.49 -1.85
CA ARG A 21 -6.35 -3.26 -3.28
C ARG A 21 -5.29 -2.38 -3.92
N THR A 22 -4.83 -1.36 -3.21
CA THR A 22 -3.75 -0.48 -3.68
C THR A 22 -2.46 -1.27 -3.89
N LEU A 23 -2.08 -2.11 -2.92
CA LEU A 23 -0.92 -2.99 -3.04
C LEU A 23 -1.05 -3.96 -4.21
N ARG A 24 -2.21 -4.61 -4.35
CA ARG A 24 -2.46 -5.54 -5.47
C ARG A 24 -2.37 -4.84 -6.82
N ALA A 25 -2.94 -3.65 -6.93
CA ALA A 25 -2.93 -2.89 -8.17
C ALA A 25 -1.56 -2.35 -8.56
N GLN A 26 -0.73 -1.97 -7.58
CA GLN A 26 0.54 -1.30 -7.83
C GLN A 26 1.77 -2.20 -7.75
N LEU A 27 1.69 -3.30 -7.02
CA LEU A 27 2.84 -4.15 -6.75
C LEU A 27 2.59 -5.62 -7.10
N PHE A 28 1.45 -6.16 -6.72
CA PHE A 28 1.09 -7.57 -6.97
C PHE A 28 0.16 -7.68 -8.19
N ASN A 29 0.51 -7.02 -9.28
CA ASN A 29 -0.32 -6.83 -10.47
C ASN A 29 0.06 -7.73 -11.65
N GLY A 30 0.98 -8.66 -11.46
CA GLY A 30 1.31 -9.66 -12.46
C GLY A 30 0.15 -10.62 -12.74
N PRO A 31 0.19 -11.40 -13.85
CA PRO A 31 -0.87 -12.34 -14.18
C PRO A 31 -1.18 -13.38 -13.11
N ASP A 32 -0.16 -13.70 -12.30
CA ASP A 32 -0.21 -14.66 -11.19
C ASP A 32 -0.41 -13.99 -9.81
N GLY A 33 -0.54 -12.65 -9.75
CA GLY A 33 -0.67 -11.91 -8.50
C GLY A 33 0.60 -11.88 -7.65
N ARG A 34 1.76 -12.06 -8.25
CA ARG A 34 3.05 -12.17 -7.57
C ARG A 34 3.93 -10.95 -7.80
N TYR A 35 4.80 -10.70 -6.84
CA TYR A 35 5.94 -9.80 -7.00
C TYR A 35 7.23 -10.59 -6.83
N TYR A 36 8.07 -10.61 -7.86
CA TYR A 36 9.34 -11.32 -7.85
C TYR A 36 10.45 -10.44 -7.28
N MET A 37 10.99 -10.82 -6.13
CA MET A 37 12.17 -10.18 -5.53
C MET A 37 13.44 -10.66 -6.20
N HIS A 38 13.41 -11.87 -6.76
CA HIS A 38 14.49 -12.49 -7.52
C HIS A 38 13.91 -13.43 -8.56
N GLY A 39 14.47 -13.37 -9.77
CA GLY A 39 13.98 -14.19 -10.89
C GLY A 39 12.62 -13.72 -11.43
N ASP A 40 11.96 -14.63 -12.12
CA ASP A 40 10.64 -14.42 -12.70
C ASP A 40 9.87 -15.76 -12.78
N ALA A 41 8.68 -15.75 -13.41
CA ALA A 41 7.84 -16.93 -13.56
C ALA A 41 8.49 -18.08 -14.36
N THR A 42 9.52 -17.79 -15.17
CA THR A 42 10.22 -18.76 -16.00
C THR A 42 11.55 -19.23 -15.39
N THR A 43 12.02 -18.55 -14.35
CA THR A 43 13.30 -18.84 -13.71
C THR A 43 13.13 -19.96 -12.68
N PRO A 44 13.92 -21.05 -12.75
CA PRO A 44 13.82 -22.16 -11.79
C PRO A 44 14.09 -21.77 -10.34
N CYS A 45 15.13 -20.94 -10.11
CA CYS A 45 15.39 -20.35 -8.79
C CYS A 45 14.76 -18.97 -8.74
N SER A 46 13.78 -18.77 -7.86
CA SER A 46 13.05 -17.51 -7.75
C SER A 46 12.59 -17.26 -6.32
N VAL A 47 12.39 -16.00 -6.01
CA VAL A 47 11.81 -15.57 -4.73
C VAL A 47 10.69 -14.59 -5.04
N TYR A 48 9.49 -14.87 -4.57
CA TYR A 48 8.35 -13.99 -4.78
C TYR A 48 7.47 -13.88 -3.54
N GLY A 49 6.77 -12.77 -3.47
CA GLY A 49 5.67 -12.55 -2.53
C GLY A 49 4.33 -12.59 -3.25
N GLU A 50 3.32 -13.05 -2.55
CA GLU A 50 1.93 -13.08 -2.99
C GLU A 50 0.98 -12.88 -1.81
N ASP A 51 -0.30 -12.74 -2.09
CA ASP A 51 -1.37 -12.63 -1.10
C ASP A 51 -1.10 -11.61 0.03
N PRO A 52 -0.90 -10.33 -0.31
CA PRO A 52 -0.73 -9.30 0.70
C PRO A 52 -2.01 -9.17 1.54
N HIS A 53 -1.84 -9.15 2.84
CA HIS A 53 -2.93 -8.96 3.79
C HIS A 53 -2.62 -7.79 4.73
N VAL A 54 -3.54 -6.83 4.82
CA VAL A 54 -3.39 -5.62 5.62
C VAL A 54 -4.30 -5.69 6.84
N THR A 55 -3.71 -5.38 8.00
CA THR A 55 -4.43 -5.24 9.27
C THR A 55 -3.94 -3.99 10.00
N PHE A 56 -4.67 -3.58 11.02
CA PHE A 56 -4.28 -2.49 11.89
C PHE A 56 -3.99 -3.03 13.29
N HIS A 57 -2.89 -2.56 13.87
CA HIS A 57 -2.53 -2.92 15.23
C HIS A 57 -1.90 -1.70 15.93
N GLU A 58 -2.53 -1.26 17.02
CA GLU A 58 -2.16 -0.03 17.72
C GLU A 58 -2.16 1.18 16.76
N ASP A 59 -1.04 1.86 16.63
CA ASP A 59 -0.85 3.02 15.75
C ASP A 59 -0.21 2.65 14.39
N ARG A 60 -0.13 1.36 14.07
CA ARG A 60 0.59 0.87 12.91
C ARG A 60 -0.32 0.12 11.93
N VAL A 61 0.04 0.24 10.68
CA VAL A 61 -0.50 -0.59 9.60
C VAL A 61 0.42 -1.78 9.44
N VAL A 62 -0.15 -2.98 9.52
CA VAL A 62 0.59 -4.25 9.46
C VAL A 62 0.29 -4.93 8.14
N VAL A 63 1.34 -5.30 7.41
CA VAL A 63 1.22 -6.00 6.13
C VAL A 63 1.91 -7.34 6.24
N GLN A 64 1.16 -8.39 5.96
CA GLN A 64 1.67 -9.75 5.83
C GLN A 64 1.74 -10.13 4.35
N VAL A 65 2.86 -10.71 3.94
CA VAL A 65 3.08 -11.18 2.57
C VAL A 65 3.52 -12.64 2.61
N HIS A 66 2.77 -13.50 1.95
CA HIS A 66 3.19 -14.90 1.78
C HIS A 66 4.37 -14.94 0.81
N THR A 67 5.50 -15.47 1.27
CA THR A 67 6.77 -15.49 0.54
C THR A 67 7.17 -16.90 0.22
N VAL A 68 7.47 -17.16 -1.05
CA VAL A 68 7.96 -18.44 -1.54
C VAL A 68 9.36 -18.23 -2.11
N ALA A 69 10.31 -19.04 -1.64
CA ALA A 69 11.70 -18.95 -2.06
C ALA A 69 12.23 -20.29 -2.54
N LYS A 70 12.86 -20.25 -3.71
CA LYS A 70 13.70 -21.34 -4.24
C LYS A 70 15.10 -20.76 -4.42
N LEU A 71 15.97 -21.08 -3.47
CA LEU A 71 17.33 -20.54 -3.39
C LEU A 71 18.34 -21.62 -3.77
N GLY A 72 19.25 -21.27 -4.67
CA GLY A 72 20.30 -22.20 -5.13
C GLY A 72 20.78 -21.89 -6.52
N LYS A 73 21.13 -22.93 -7.26
CA LYS A 73 21.61 -22.84 -8.64
C LYS A 73 20.61 -23.47 -9.61
N SER A 74 20.37 -22.78 -10.72
CA SER A 74 19.60 -23.33 -11.83
C SER A 74 20.43 -24.38 -12.60
N PHE A 75 19.91 -25.58 -12.73
CA PHE A 75 20.52 -26.66 -13.50
C PHE A 75 19.42 -27.53 -14.12
N GLY A 76 19.49 -27.75 -15.45
CA GLY A 76 18.56 -28.62 -16.15
C GLY A 76 17.08 -28.21 -16.01
N GLY A 77 16.78 -26.91 -15.96
CA GLY A 77 15.43 -26.41 -15.76
C GLY A 77 14.87 -26.54 -14.34
N LYS A 78 15.72 -26.93 -13.38
CA LYS A 78 15.35 -27.07 -11.97
C LYS A 78 16.23 -26.18 -11.08
N CYS A 79 15.69 -25.79 -9.95
CA CYS A 79 16.45 -25.12 -8.90
C CYS A 79 17.04 -26.17 -7.95
N LEU A 80 18.36 -26.23 -7.92
CA LEU A 80 19.10 -27.08 -6.98
C LEU A 80 19.48 -26.26 -5.75
N GLY A 81 18.86 -26.54 -4.64
CA GLY A 81 19.07 -25.81 -3.39
C GLY A 81 17.95 -26.05 -2.41
N ILE A 82 17.60 -24.99 -1.66
CA ILE A 82 16.55 -25.03 -0.66
C ILE A 82 15.26 -24.39 -1.19
N SER A 83 14.12 -24.99 -0.83
CA SER A 83 12.80 -24.39 -1.00
C SER A 83 12.21 -24.13 0.37
N LEU A 84 11.72 -22.91 0.58
CA LEU A 84 11.07 -22.53 1.84
C LEU A 84 9.96 -21.52 1.60
N THR A 85 9.02 -21.48 2.52
CA THR A 85 7.95 -20.49 2.56
C THR A 85 7.95 -19.79 3.91
N THR A 86 7.57 -18.54 3.93
CA THR A 86 7.38 -17.79 5.16
C THR A 86 6.31 -16.71 4.96
N ASP A 87 5.55 -16.43 6.01
CA ASP A 87 4.69 -15.28 6.05
C ASP A 87 5.50 -14.12 6.65
N ALA A 88 6.01 -13.26 5.78
CA ALA A 88 6.78 -12.10 6.21
C ALA A 88 5.83 -10.98 6.64
N VAL A 89 6.17 -10.28 7.71
CA VAL A 89 5.33 -9.23 8.29
C VAL A 89 6.14 -7.96 8.49
N VAL A 90 5.65 -6.86 7.98
CA VAL A 90 6.18 -5.52 8.20
C VAL A 90 5.08 -4.63 8.78
N SER A 91 5.44 -3.73 9.67
CA SER A 91 4.55 -2.69 10.14
C SER A 91 5.10 -1.31 9.78
N VAL A 92 4.20 -0.38 9.49
CA VAL A 92 4.52 0.99 9.09
C VAL A 92 3.60 1.96 9.82
N VAL A 93 4.06 3.19 9.98
CA VAL A 93 3.27 4.29 10.53
C VAL A 93 2.72 5.12 9.38
N PRO A 94 1.40 5.36 9.31
CA PRO A 94 0.86 6.24 8.28
C PRO A 94 1.34 7.67 8.49
N ASP A 95 1.58 8.36 7.41
CA ASP A 95 2.08 9.73 7.39
C ASP A 95 1.36 10.55 6.33
N ALA A 96 0.93 11.75 6.69
CA ALA A 96 0.29 12.67 5.76
C ALA A 96 1.36 13.39 4.93
N GLU A 97 1.33 13.19 3.63
CA GLU A 97 2.18 13.87 2.66
C GLU A 97 1.31 14.75 1.75
N GLU A 98 0.91 15.94 2.21
CA GLU A 98 0.03 16.88 1.48
C GLU A 98 -1.30 16.22 1.05
N GLU A 99 -1.37 15.72 -0.18
CA GLU A 99 -2.54 15.06 -0.77
C GLU A 99 -2.47 13.52 -0.70
N THR A 100 -1.38 12.98 -0.19
CA THR A 100 -1.05 11.55 -0.25
C THR A 100 -0.99 10.93 1.14
N VAL A 101 -1.63 9.78 1.30
CA VAL A 101 -1.41 8.90 2.43
C VAL A 101 -0.12 8.15 2.19
N GLY A 102 0.93 8.49 2.91
CA GLY A 102 2.22 7.82 2.87
C GLY A 102 2.44 6.93 4.09
N PHE A 103 3.60 6.27 4.11
CA PHE A 103 3.97 5.36 5.19
C PHE A 103 5.45 5.51 5.50
N ARG A 104 5.77 5.54 6.78
CA ARG A 104 7.14 5.70 7.29
C ARG A 104 7.42 4.70 8.39
N ASP A 105 8.65 4.70 8.87
CA ASP A 105 9.09 3.91 10.02
C ASP A 105 8.77 2.43 9.88
N ALA A 106 9.17 1.85 8.74
CA ALA A 106 9.00 0.44 8.47
C ALA A 106 9.80 -0.41 9.47
N LYS A 107 9.10 -1.35 10.11
CA LYS A 107 9.66 -2.25 11.10
C LYS A 107 9.31 -3.69 10.71
N MET A 108 10.33 -4.49 10.53
CA MET A 108 10.13 -5.91 10.24
C MET A 108 9.74 -6.65 11.50
N GLU A 109 8.50 -7.13 11.52
CA GLU A 109 7.93 -7.85 12.66
C GLU A 109 8.22 -9.35 12.58
N LYS A 110 8.23 -9.90 11.37
CA LYS A 110 8.53 -11.31 11.13
C LYS A 110 9.24 -11.45 9.78
N VAL A 111 10.36 -12.13 9.80
CA VAL A 111 11.12 -12.55 8.61
C VAL A 111 11.45 -14.03 8.70
N SER A 112 12.26 -14.55 7.80
CA SER A 112 12.68 -15.94 7.83
C SER A 112 13.92 -16.14 8.72
N GLU A 113 14.27 -17.41 8.99
CA GLU A 113 15.54 -17.77 9.62
C GLU A 113 16.69 -17.86 8.61
N ASN A 114 16.38 -17.81 7.31
CA ASN A 114 17.35 -17.90 6.24
C ASN A 114 17.91 -16.51 5.89
N LYS A 115 19.21 -16.34 6.03
CA LYS A 115 19.90 -15.05 5.80
C LYS A 115 19.83 -14.58 4.36
N GLU A 116 19.92 -15.49 3.39
CA GLU A 116 19.84 -15.13 1.96
C GLU A 116 18.45 -14.60 1.60
N LEU A 117 17.40 -15.25 2.12
CA LEU A 117 16.05 -14.77 1.94
C LEU A 117 15.84 -13.42 2.61
N ASN A 118 16.33 -13.22 3.81
CA ASN A 118 16.20 -11.96 4.54
C ASN A 118 16.91 -10.81 3.83
N PHE A 119 18.01 -11.07 3.16
CA PHE A 119 18.72 -10.09 2.33
C PHE A 119 17.84 -9.55 1.19
N LEU A 120 16.97 -10.39 0.64
CA LEU A 120 15.98 -9.99 -0.37
C LEU A 120 14.71 -9.38 0.24
N LEU A 121 14.24 -9.92 1.36
CA LEU A 121 13.03 -9.45 2.04
C LEU A 121 13.18 -8.06 2.63
N GLU A 122 14.32 -7.74 3.21
CA GLU A 122 14.52 -6.48 3.92
C GLU A 122 14.28 -5.25 3.05
N PRO A 123 14.93 -5.07 1.88
CA PRO A 123 14.65 -3.92 1.03
C PRO A 123 13.24 -3.93 0.44
N PHE A 124 12.68 -5.10 0.18
CA PHE A 124 11.31 -5.23 -0.28
C PHE A 124 10.31 -4.73 0.76
N LEU A 125 10.37 -5.26 1.97
CA LEU A 125 9.43 -4.93 3.04
C LEU A 125 9.60 -3.53 3.59
N SER A 126 10.84 -3.04 3.69
CA SER A 126 11.13 -1.75 4.31
C SER A 126 11.04 -0.55 3.36
N ARG A 127 11.21 -0.76 2.08
CA ARG A 127 11.28 0.31 1.07
C ARG A 127 10.27 0.16 -0.04
N LYS A 128 10.30 -0.95 -0.77
CA LYS A 128 9.46 -1.15 -1.96
C LYS A 128 7.98 -1.20 -1.61
N LEU A 129 7.61 -2.01 -0.66
CA LEU A 129 6.22 -2.22 -0.27
C LEU A 129 5.58 -0.94 0.29
N PRO A 130 6.18 -0.22 1.27
CA PRO A 130 5.61 1.03 1.75
C PRO A 130 5.49 2.10 0.66
N ALA A 131 6.45 2.20 -0.25
CA ALA A 131 6.41 3.14 -1.36
C ALA A 131 5.27 2.86 -2.34
N GLN A 132 4.92 1.61 -2.57
CA GLN A 132 3.84 1.20 -3.48
C GLN A 132 2.46 1.18 -2.80
N MET A 133 2.41 1.27 -1.49
CA MET A 133 1.16 1.33 -0.73
C MET A 133 0.61 2.76 -0.62
N LYS A 134 1.35 3.76 -1.07
CA LYS A 134 0.93 5.16 -1.06
C LYS A 134 -0.36 5.36 -1.85
N LEU A 135 -1.29 6.08 -1.26
CA LEU A 135 -2.57 6.41 -1.85
C LEU A 135 -2.68 7.93 -2.04
N ASN A 136 -2.75 8.41 -3.28
CA ASN A 136 -3.06 9.80 -3.55
C ASN A 136 -4.58 10.00 -3.45
N ALA A 137 -5.02 10.52 -2.32
CA ALA A 137 -6.43 10.71 -2.02
C ALA A 137 -7.07 11.77 -2.91
N ALA A 138 -6.34 12.83 -3.24
CA ALA A 138 -6.83 13.89 -4.13
C ALA A 138 -7.10 13.35 -5.55
N ASP A 139 -6.17 12.60 -6.11
CA ASP A 139 -6.34 11.99 -7.44
C ASP A 139 -7.49 11.00 -7.48
N LEU A 140 -7.67 10.21 -6.44
CA LEU A 140 -8.78 9.26 -6.34
C LEU A 140 -10.12 10.01 -6.32
N ILE A 141 -10.23 11.07 -5.52
CA ILE A 141 -11.43 11.89 -5.43
C ILE A 141 -11.69 12.59 -6.77
N ARG A 142 -10.68 13.19 -7.41
CA ARG A 142 -10.79 13.80 -8.72
C ARG A 142 -11.32 12.84 -9.78
N LYS A 143 -10.84 11.60 -9.79
CA LYS A 143 -11.33 10.56 -10.71
C LYS A 143 -12.79 10.22 -10.45
N LEU A 144 -13.20 10.10 -9.21
CA LEU A 144 -14.59 9.86 -8.86
C LEU A 144 -15.49 11.04 -9.26
N LEU A 145 -15.05 12.26 -9.00
CA LEU A 145 -15.80 13.47 -9.34
C LEU A 145 -15.90 13.70 -10.85
N SER A 146 -14.90 13.28 -11.63
CA SER A 146 -14.96 13.42 -13.10
C SER A 146 -16.11 12.62 -13.74
N GLN A 147 -16.61 11.61 -13.04
CA GLN A 147 -17.77 10.82 -13.49
C GLN A 147 -19.12 11.43 -13.08
N SER A 148 -19.10 12.51 -12.31
CA SER A 148 -20.31 13.11 -11.75
C SER A 148 -21.27 13.68 -12.81
N VAL A 149 -20.72 14.26 -13.88
CA VAL A 149 -21.53 14.87 -14.97
C VAL A 149 -22.46 13.83 -15.60
N ALA A 150 -21.96 12.63 -15.88
CA ALA A 150 -22.76 11.58 -16.52
C ALA A 150 -23.91 11.09 -15.63
N SER A 151 -23.75 11.14 -14.31
CA SER A 151 -24.74 10.64 -13.36
C SER A 151 -25.67 11.72 -12.80
N THR A 152 -25.20 12.96 -12.68
CA THR A 152 -25.96 14.04 -12.01
C THR A 152 -26.25 15.24 -12.91
N GLY A 153 -25.55 15.40 -14.03
CA GLY A 153 -25.62 16.59 -14.87
C GLY A 153 -24.82 17.80 -14.36
N TYR A 154 -24.20 17.67 -13.17
CA TYR A 154 -23.37 18.73 -12.57
C TYR A 154 -21.90 18.35 -12.65
N LYS A 155 -21.05 19.34 -12.92
CA LYS A 155 -19.61 19.18 -12.84
C LYS A 155 -19.14 19.48 -11.42
N LEU A 156 -18.54 18.49 -10.77
CA LEU A 156 -17.93 18.62 -9.45
C LEU A 156 -16.40 18.68 -9.62
N THR A 157 -15.80 19.69 -8.99
CA THR A 157 -14.35 19.89 -9.03
C THR A 157 -13.79 19.93 -7.62
N LEU A 158 -12.72 19.20 -7.38
CA LEU A 158 -11.93 19.31 -6.15
C LEU A 158 -10.92 20.46 -6.34
N ASP A 159 -11.13 21.57 -5.69
CA ASP A 159 -10.27 22.76 -5.79
C ASP A 159 -9.02 22.61 -4.95
N SER A 160 -9.14 22.05 -3.75
CA SER A 160 -8.03 21.79 -2.85
C SER A 160 -8.34 20.64 -1.92
N LEU A 161 -7.28 19.94 -1.50
CA LEU A 161 -7.33 18.93 -0.46
C LEU A 161 -6.03 18.98 0.33
N LYS A 162 -6.15 19.07 1.65
CA LYS A 162 -5.00 19.03 2.56
C LYS A 162 -5.30 18.11 3.73
N MET A 163 -4.42 17.17 3.96
CA MET A 163 -4.52 16.29 5.12
C MET A 163 -3.95 16.97 6.36
N HIS A 164 -4.66 16.91 7.47
CA HIS A 164 -4.22 17.46 8.75
C HIS A 164 -3.62 16.42 9.67
N SER A 165 -4.35 15.33 9.86
CA SER A 165 -3.93 14.28 10.79
C SER A 165 -4.40 12.93 10.31
N MET A 166 -3.67 11.91 10.72
CA MET A 166 -4.03 10.53 10.51
C MET A 166 -3.95 9.75 11.80
N GLN A 167 -4.90 8.87 12.01
CA GLN A 167 -4.97 8.01 13.17
C GLN A 167 -5.38 6.60 12.77
N VAL A 168 -4.62 5.62 13.23
CA VAL A 168 -5.02 4.22 13.09
C VAL A 168 -6.00 3.89 14.20
N ASN A 169 -7.14 3.37 13.82
CA ASN A 169 -8.05 2.70 14.73
C ASN A 169 -8.19 1.22 14.36
N HIS A 170 -8.93 0.44 15.14
CA HIS A 170 -9.01 -1.02 14.94
C HIS A 170 -9.58 -1.44 13.59
N GLU A 171 -10.37 -0.60 12.93
CA GLU A 171 -11.12 -0.95 11.72
C GLU A 171 -10.67 -0.18 10.49
N ALA A 172 -10.06 1.00 10.69
CA ALA A 172 -9.73 1.89 9.58
C ALA A 172 -8.57 2.82 9.94
N LEU A 173 -8.02 3.42 8.91
CA LEU A 173 -7.18 4.59 9.00
C LEU A 173 -8.08 5.82 8.90
N ASP A 174 -8.19 6.57 9.97
CA ASP A 174 -8.96 7.81 10.00
C ASP A 174 -8.07 8.98 9.57
N VAL A 175 -8.52 9.71 8.55
CA VAL A 175 -7.79 10.85 7.98
C VAL A 175 -8.67 12.09 8.07
N ASP A 176 -8.20 13.11 8.78
CA ASP A 176 -8.84 14.43 8.80
C ASP A 176 -8.31 15.26 7.63
N VAL A 177 -9.24 15.72 6.80
CA VAL A 177 -8.94 16.38 5.54
C VAL A 177 -9.68 17.71 5.45
N ASP A 178 -8.98 18.77 5.06
CA ASP A 178 -9.60 19.98 4.57
C ASP A 178 -9.77 19.89 3.06
N ALA A 179 -10.99 20.03 2.58
CA ALA A 179 -11.29 20.00 1.16
C ALA A 179 -12.20 21.14 0.76
N ALA A 180 -11.98 21.67 -0.44
CA ALA A 180 -12.84 22.64 -1.07
C ALA A 180 -13.33 22.08 -2.41
N LEU A 181 -14.64 22.13 -2.61
CA LEU A 181 -15.32 21.64 -3.80
C LEU A 181 -16.10 22.76 -4.48
N SER A 182 -16.14 22.74 -5.81
CA SER A 182 -16.99 23.60 -6.63
C SER A 182 -17.97 22.76 -7.43
N ILE A 183 -19.16 23.34 -7.65
CA ILE A 183 -20.22 22.74 -8.47
C ILE A 183 -20.55 23.73 -9.59
N ASP A 184 -20.44 23.31 -10.86
CA ASP A 184 -20.78 24.07 -12.06
C ASP A 184 -21.87 23.39 -12.90
#